data_ec034b125aef7b54573a01e57b2a37df
#
_entry.id   ec034b125aef7b54573a01e57b2a37df
#
_cell.length_a   1.000
_cell.length_b   1.000
_cell.length_c   1.000
_cell.angle_alpha   90.00
_cell.angle_beta   90.00
_cell.angle_gamma   90.00
#
_symmetry.space_group_name_H-M   'P 1'
#
loop_
_entity.id
_entity.type
_entity.pdbx_description
1 polymer ?
#
loop_
_entity_poly.entity_id
_entity_poly.type
_entity_poly.pdbx_seq_one_letter_code
_entity_poly.pdbx_strand_id
1 'polypeptide(L)'
;ERGNGKRFSYTVVRGDSANTPYDAGSWSSRSIFHAGNAILKACNDAKHKMFVLAAPIIGIPSNELETKDFKIYRKSLTSRQITWADLFIPGLPIAKEGSEIVGYASYTSPVVLEDANGHSERMCVYYAYTAYGVEVAVNEETGDIKVIRAVGCADMGQPINLALCEVQIEGGLGMGIGLSIYEEMKFDKGIPLNASFIDYKVPKG
;
A
#
# COMPACT_ATOMS: atom_id res chain seq x y z
N GLU A 1 2.43 2.36 -18.95
CA GLU A 1 2.73 3.55 -19.77
C GLU A 1 3.34 3.14 -21.11
N ARG A 2 2.85 3.71 -22.19
CA ARG A 2 3.24 3.35 -23.56
C ARG A 2 4.45 4.18 -23.98
N GLY A 3 5.65 3.67 -23.76
CA GLY A 3 6.85 4.24 -24.37
C GLY A 3 7.10 3.62 -25.74
N ASN A 4 7.03 4.39 -26.79
CA ASN A 4 7.54 4.12 -28.15
C ASN A 4 7.37 2.67 -28.70
N GLY A 5 6.19 2.08 -28.57
CA GLY A 5 5.86 0.78 -29.19
C GLY A 5 6.48 -0.46 -28.53
N LYS A 6 7.41 -0.34 -27.59
CA LYS A 6 7.90 -1.45 -26.77
C LYS A 6 6.99 -1.66 -25.56
N ARG A 7 6.29 -2.78 -25.51
CA ARG A 7 5.54 -3.20 -24.30
C ARG A 7 6.55 -3.68 -23.26
N PHE A 8 6.65 -2.94 -22.18
CA PHE A 8 7.27 -3.46 -20.96
C PHE A 8 6.23 -4.30 -20.24
N SER A 9 6.55 -5.54 -19.95
CA SER A 9 5.75 -6.42 -19.11
C SER A 9 6.36 -6.48 -17.72
N TYR A 10 5.52 -6.54 -16.70
CA TYR A 10 5.94 -6.81 -15.33
C TYR A 10 5.05 -7.91 -14.75
N THR A 11 5.65 -8.70 -13.89
CA THR A 11 4.94 -9.72 -13.11
C THR A 11 5.09 -9.39 -11.64
N VAL A 12 3.97 -9.40 -10.93
CA VAL A 12 3.98 -9.25 -9.46
C VAL A 12 3.83 -10.64 -8.86
N VAL A 13 4.86 -11.10 -8.15
CA VAL A 13 4.82 -12.34 -7.36
C VAL A 13 4.53 -11.99 -5.91
N ARG A 14 3.45 -12.54 -5.36
CA ARG A 14 3.02 -12.31 -3.99
C ARG A 14 2.42 -13.59 -3.40
N GLY A 15 2.52 -13.73 -2.08
CA GLY A 15 1.92 -14.87 -1.37
C GLY A 15 2.56 -16.23 -1.71
N ASP A 16 3.74 -16.23 -2.25
CA ASP A 16 4.52 -17.42 -2.57
C ASP A 16 5.66 -17.55 -1.55
N SER A 17 5.51 -18.44 -0.60
CA SER A 17 6.48 -18.64 0.48
C SER A 17 7.83 -19.19 0.02
N ALA A 18 7.93 -19.69 -1.22
CA ALA A 18 9.19 -20.15 -1.81
C ALA A 18 10.01 -18.98 -2.40
N ASN A 19 9.35 -17.91 -2.85
CA ASN A 19 9.98 -16.83 -3.60
C ASN A 19 9.86 -15.47 -2.93
N THR A 20 8.87 -15.25 -2.07
CA THR A 20 8.67 -13.95 -1.42
C THR A 20 9.29 -13.93 -0.02
N PRO A 21 9.93 -12.82 0.39
CA PRO A 21 10.43 -12.67 1.74
C PRO A 21 9.29 -12.64 2.76
N TYR A 22 9.65 -12.84 4.03
CA TYR A 22 8.69 -12.73 5.13
C TYR A 22 8.03 -11.36 5.19
N ASP A 23 6.71 -11.37 5.32
CA ASP A 23 5.88 -10.19 5.64
C ASP A 23 4.96 -10.55 6.81
N ALA A 24 4.83 -9.64 7.76
CA ALA A 24 4.00 -9.84 8.95
C ALA A 24 2.48 -9.80 8.66
N GLY A 25 2.08 -9.52 7.42
CA GLY A 25 0.70 -9.48 6.97
C GLY A 25 0.04 -8.11 7.02
N SER A 26 -1.18 -8.07 6.52
CA SER A 26 -2.00 -6.86 6.40
C SER A 26 -2.91 -6.72 7.61
N TRP A 27 -2.53 -5.89 8.58
CA TRP A 27 -3.30 -5.55 9.77
C TRP A 27 -3.00 -4.10 10.18
N SER A 28 -3.87 -3.48 10.99
CA SER A 28 -3.74 -2.08 11.43
C SER A 28 -3.49 -1.09 10.29
N SER A 29 -4.10 -1.29 9.12
CA SER A 29 -3.96 -0.45 7.91
C SER A 29 -2.52 -0.22 7.46
N ARG A 30 -1.60 -1.14 7.75
CA ARG A 30 -0.15 -0.97 7.57
C ARG A 30 0.37 -1.27 6.16
N SER A 31 -0.39 -1.96 5.31
CA SER A 31 0.12 -2.54 4.06
C SER A 31 0.79 -1.51 3.15
N ILE A 32 0.11 -0.40 2.83
CA ILE A 32 0.69 0.65 1.99
C ILE A 32 1.90 1.30 2.65
N PHE A 33 1.82 1.56 3.96
CA PHE A 33 2.91 2.23 4.68
C PHE A 33 4.18 1.35 4.73
N HIS A 34 4.06 0.06 5.07
CA HIS A 34 5.21 -0.83 5.20
C HIS A 34 5.69 -1.35 3.85
N ALA A 35 4.83 -2.03 3.10
CA ALA A 35 5.19 -2.57 1.79
C ALA A 35 5.53 -1.47 0.78
N GLY A 36 4.80 -0.35 0.78
CA GLY A 36 5.09 0.79 -0.07
C GLY A 36 6.48 1.37 0.17
N ASN A 37 6.88 1.57 1.43
CA ASN A 37 8.23 2.05 1.77
C ASN A 37 9.32 1.01 1.43
N ALA A 38 9.06 -0.28 1.62
CA ALA A 38 9.99 -1.34 1.22
C ALA A 38 10.19 -1.35 -0.30
N ILE A 39 9.10 -1.24 -1.08
CA ILE A 39 9.16 -1.17 -2.54
C ILE A 39 9.92 0.07 -3.01
N LEU A 40 9.65 1.24 -2.44
CA LEU A 40 10.38 2.48 -2.77
C LEU A 40 11.88 2.34 -2.51
N LYS A 41 12.26 1.75 -1.38
CA LYS A 41 13.67 1.49 -1.07
C LYS A 41 14.31 0.50 -2.04
N ALA A 42 13.63 -0.60 -2.37
CA ALA A 42 14.11 -1.59 -3.34
C ALA A 42 14.27 -0.99 -4.74
N CYS A 43 13.31 -0.17 -5.18
CA CYS A 43 13.42 0.56 -6.44
C CYS A 43 14.60 1.54 -6.45
N ASN A 44 14.84 2.22 -5.33
CA ASN A 44 16.00 3.13 -5.22
C ASN A 44 17.33 2.37 -5.22
N ASP A 45 17.40 1.20 -4.59
CA ASP A 45 18.56 0.31 -4.67
C ASP A 45 18.83 -0.15 -6.12
N ALA A 46 17.80 -0.62 -6.81
CA ALA A 46 17.90 -0.98 -8.23
C ALA A 46 18.37 0.20 -9.10
N LYS A 47 17.77 1.38 -8.90
CA LYS A 47 18.19 2.61 -9.60
C LYS A 47 19.63 2.98 -9.34
N HIS A 48 20.08 2.88 -8.10
CA HIS A 48 21.48 3.15 -7.75
C HIS A 48 22.43 2.20 -8.51
N LYS A 49 22.14 0.90 -8.50
CA LYS A 49 22.91 -0.10 -9.26
C LYS A 49 22.93 0.20 -10.76
N MET A 50 21.78 0.58 -11.34
CA MET A 50 21.71 1.02 -12.74
C MET A 50 22.59 2.24 -13.01
N PHE A 51 22.62 3.21 -12.11
CA PHE A 51 23.44 4.42 -12.28
C PHE A 51 24.93 4.14 -12.16
N VAL A 52 25.33 3.24 -11.26
CA VAL A 52 26.72 2.79 -11.15
C VAL A 52 27.19 2.15 -12.46
N LEU A 53 26.36 1.31 -13.08
CA LEU A 53 26.67 0.68 -14.36
C LEU A 53 26.64 1.67 -15.55
N ALA A 54 25.73 2.63 -15.53
CA ALA A 54 25.60 3.65 -16.57
C ALA A 54 26.71 4.71 -16.54
N ALA A 55 27.25 5.00 -15.37
CA ALA A 55 28.23 6.07 -15.15
C ALA A 55 29.45 5.98 -16.09
N PRO A 56 30.16 4.84 -16.23
CA PRO A 56 31.27 4.73 -17.15
C PRO A 56 30.85 4.81 -18.63
N ILE A 57 29.65 4.40 -18.98
CA ILE A 57 29.14 4.43 -20.35
C ILE A 57 28.84 5.86 -20.79
N ILE A 58 28.20 6.63 -19.91
CA ILE A 58 27.81 8.02 -20.17
C ILE A 58 28.97 8.97 -19.93
N GLY A 59 29.96 8.57 -19.10
CA GLY A 59 31.10 9.40 -18.68
C GLY A 59 30.67 10.48 -17.67
N ILE A 60 29.75 10.16 -16.78
CA ILE A 60 29.17 11.06 -15.79
C ILE A 60 29.07 10.32 -14.45
N PRO A 61 29.41 10.94 -13.31
CA PRO A 61 29.26 10.33 -11.99
C PRO A 61 27.83 9.87 -11.71
N SER A 62 27.67 8.71 -11.05
CA SER A 62 26.36 8.09 -10.79
C SER A 62 25.40 8.98 -10.00
N ASN A 63 25.90 9.83 -9.09
CA ASN A 63 25.11 10.77 -8.30
C ASN A 63 24.53 11.94 -9.10
N GLU A 64 25.03 12.18 -10.32
CA GLU A 64 24.53 13.19 -11.26
C GLU A 64 23.52 12.62 -12.25
N LEU A 65 23.26 11.31 -12.21
CA LEU A 65 22.34 10.64 -13.11
C LEU A 65 20.90 10.66 -12.59
N GLU A 66 19.98 10.71 -13.54
CA GLU A 66 18.53 10.52 -13.33
C GLU A 66 17.98 9.51 -14.33
N THR A 67 16.81 8.96 -14.03
CA THR A 67 16.08 8.09 -14.95
C THR A 67 14.62 8.53 -15.08
N LYS A 68 14.16 8.59 -16.32
CA LYS A 68 12.77 8.82 -16.68
C LYS A 68 12.49 8.18 -18.05
N ASP A 69 11.29 7.67 -18.25
CA ASP A 69 10.84 7.10 -19.53
C ASP A 69 11.81 6.05 -20.10
N PHE A 70 12.34 5.16 -19.20
CA PHE A 70 13.30 4.10 -19.53
C PHE A 70 14.63 4.59 -20.10
N LYS A 71 15.01 5.82 -19.80
CA LYS A 71 16.28 6.43 -20.16
C LYS A 71 17.04 6.87 -18.93
N ILE A 72 18.37 6.83 -19.01
CA ILE A 72 19.29 7.37 -18.00
C ILE A 72 20.03 8.54 -18.63
N TYR A 73 20.06 9.65 -17.95
CA TYR A 73 20.67 10.90 -18.42
C TYR A 73 21.22 11.72 -17.26
N ARG A 74 21.99 12.76 -17.57
CA ARG A 74 22.46 13.72 -16.57
C ARG A 74 21.34 14.67 -16.13
N LYS A 75 21.19 14.89 -14.81
CA LYS A 75 20.20 15.82 -14.23
C LYS A 75 20.14 17.19 -14.88
N SER A 76 21.28 17.74 -15.27
CA SER A 76 21.39 19.09 -15.85
C SER A 76 21.42 19.12 -17.38
N LEU A 77 21.54 17.99 -18.07
CA LEU A 77 21.75 17.95 -19.52
C LEU A 77 21.24 16.63 -20.10
N THR A 78 20.13 16.67 -20.82
CA THR A 78 19.48 15.48 -21.41
C THR A 78 20.09 15.02 -22.73
N SER A 79 21.06 15.74 -23.30
CA SER A 79 21.69 15.40 -24.59
C SER A 79 22.54 14.12 -24.55
N ARG A 80 23.13 13.77 -23.40
CA ARG A 80 23.79 12.49 -23.16
C ARG A 80 22.86 11.57 -22.42
N GLN A 81 22.30 10.60 -23.11
CA GLN A 81 21.35 9.62 -22.54
C GLN A 81 21.61 8.24 -23.13
N ILE A 82 21.31 7.22 -22.34
CA ILE A 82 21.20 5.82 -22.77
C ILE A 82 19.85 5.27 -22.37
N THR A 83 19.40 4.22 -23.03
CA THR A 83 18.18 3.50 -22.60
C THR A 83 18.54 2.45 -21.55
N TRP A 84 17.58 1.99 -20.79
CA TRP A 84 17.79 0.86 -19.87
C TRP A 84 18.27 -0.39 -20.62
N ALA A 85 17.77 -0.61 -21.84
CA ALA A 85 18.17 -1.73 -22.67
C ALA A 85 19.66 -1.68 -23.05
N ASP A 86 20.23 -0.49 -23.18
CA ASP A 86 21.64 -0.33 -23.54
C ASP A 86 22.59 -0.85 -22.46
N LEU A 87 22.12 -0.94 -21.19
CA LEU A 87 22.91 -1.54 -20.10
C LEU A 87 23.15 -3.04 -20.29
N PHE A 88 22.28 -3.72 -21.04
CA PHE A 88 22.30 -5.17 -21.22
C PHE A 88 22.89 -5.61 -22.57
N ILE A 89 23.55 -4.71 -23.28
CA ILE A 89 24.23 -5.02 -24.54
C ILE A 89 25.49 -5.88 -24.26
N PRO A 90 25.70 -6.98 -25.02
CA PRO A 90 26.88 -7.81 -24.86
C PRO A 90 28.19 -7.00 -24.95
N GLY A 91 29.12 -7.26 -24.05
CA GLY A 91 30.40 -6.55 -23.95
C GLY A 91 30.40 -5.39 -22.95
N LEU A 92 29.27 -4.96 -22.42
CA LEU A 92 29.22 -4.00 -21.32
C LEU A 92 29.41 -4.68 -19.95
N PRO A 93 29.73 -3.91 -18.88
CA PRO A 93 30.01 -4.46 -17.55
C PRO A 93 28.98 -5.41 -17.01
N ILE A 94 27.69 -5.12 -17.19
CA ILE A 94 26.58 -5.92 -16.69
C ILE A 94 26.51 -7.33 -17.34
N ALA A 95 26.90 -7.44 -18.61
CA ALA A 95 26.91 -8.73 -19.30
C ALA A 95 27.95 -9.69 -18.72
N LYS A 96 28.94 -9.18 -17.97
CA LYS A 96 29.95 -9.96 -17.27
C LYS A 96 29.49 -10.47 -15.91
N GLU A 97 28.48 -9.81 -15.31
CA GLU A 97 28.00 -10.04 -13.94
C GLU A 97 26.66 -10.80 -13.88
N GLY A 98 26.13 -11.27 -15.01
CA GLY A 98 24.92 -12.12 -15.03
C GLY A 98 23.65 -11.48 -15.56
N SER A 99 23.73 -10.30 -16.17
CA SER A 99 22.65 -9.69 -16.97
C SER A 99 21.36 -9.35 -16.23
N GLU A 100 21.37 -9.21 -14.91
CA GLU A 100 20.21 -8.76 -14.15
C GLU A 100 20.56 -7.65 -13.14
N ILE A 101 19.57 -6.83 -12.81
CA ILE A 101 19.66 -5.83 -11.75
C ILE A 101 18.60 -6.14 -10.72
N VAL A 102 19.01 -6.58 -9.55
CA VAL A 102 18.12 -6.90 -8.42
C VAL A 102 18.18 -5.76 -7.42
N GLY A 103 17.03 -5.11 -7.18
CA GLY A 103 16.84 -4.20 -6.06
C GLY A 103 16.24 -4.94 -4.88
N TYR A 104 16.84 -4.79 -3.71
CA TYR A 104 16.38 -5.43 -2.48
C TYR A 104 16.31 -4.42 -1.35
N ALA A 105 15.23 -4.46 -0.58
CA ALA A 105 15.12 -3.69 0.66
C ALA A 105 14.08 -4.27 1.60
N SER A 106 14.22 -3.94 2.86
CA SER A 106 13.20 -4.11 3.90
C SER A 106 12.83 -2.77 4.51
N TYR A 107 11.66 -2.72 5.13
CA TYR A 107 11.22 -1.56 5.88
C TYR A 107 10.64 -1.97 7.22
N THR A 108 11.22 -1.44 8.28
CA THR A 108 10.70 -1.54 9.64
C THR A 108 10.17 -0.18 10.05
N SER A 109 8.96 -0.15 10.59
CA SER A 109 8.34 1.06 11.10
C SER A 109 9.14 1.62 12.29
N PRO A 110 9.33 2.94 12.40
CA PRO A 110 9.99 3.58 13.54
C PRO A 110 9.06 3.70 14.75
N VAL A 111 8.32 2.63 15.06
CA VAL A 111 7.52 2.53 16.29
C VAL A 111 8.46 2.33 17.46
N VAL A 112 8.17 2.99 18.56
CA VAL A 112 8.80 2.75 19.86
C VAL A 112 7.76 2.04 20.72
N LEU A 113 8.10 0.84 21.20
CA LEU A 113 7.21 0.11 22.10
C LEU A 113 7.10 0.81 23.43
N GLU A 114 5.98 0.57 24.13
CA GLU A 114 5.76 1.09 25.47
C GLU A 114 6.79 0.56 26.48
N ASP A 115 7.13 1.39 27.42
CA ASP A 115 7.91 1.03 28.60
C ASP A 115 7.04 0.25 29.63
N ALA A 116 7.62 -0.12 30.76
CA ALA A 116 6.93 -0.85 31.83
C ALA A 116 5.74 -0.07 32.44
N ASN A 117 5.64 1.24 32.19
CA ASN A 117 4.56 2.11 32.67
C ASN A 117 3.50 2.35 31.58
N GLY A 118 3.63 1.74 30.42
CA GLY A 118 2.75 1.94 29.27
C GLY A 118 3.02 3.21 28.49
N HIS A 119 4.17 3.87 28.68
CA HIS A 119 4.56 5.06 27.95
C HIS A 119 5.34 4.70 26.68
N SER A 120 4.98 5.34 25.56
CA SER A 120 5.73 5.29 24.31
C SER A 120 5.87 6.69 23.70
N GLU A 121 7.06 7.03 23.26
CA GLU A 121 7.31 8.27 22.52
C GLU A 121 6.69 8.25 21.11
N ARG A 122 6.47 7.06 20.53
CA ARG A 122 5.94 6.88 19.18
C ARG A 122 5.27 5.53 19.01
N MET A 123 4.14 5.32 19.64
CA MET A 123 3.33 4.10 19.42
C MET A 123 2.73 4.06 18.01
N CYS A 124 2.29 5.21 17.48
CA CYS A 124 1.73 5.35 16.14
C CYS A 124 2.63 6.22 15.26
N VAL A 125 2.79 5.83 14.01
CA VAL A 125 3.63 6.54 13.03
C VAL A 125 2.83 7.21 11.94
N TYR A 126 1.52 6.94 11.89
CA TYR A 126 0.55 7.60 11.00
C TYR A 126 -0.82 7.63 11.66
N TYR A 127 -1.63 8.58 11.23
CA TYR A 127 -3.01 8.76 11.67
C TYR A 127 -3.90 8.91 10.45
N ALA A 128 -5.11 8.36 10.52
CA ALA A 128 -6.16 8.58 9.55
C ALA A 128 -7.30 9.33 10.27
N TYR A 129 -7.79 10.39 9.64
CA TYR A 129 -8.90 11.18 10.17
C TYR A 129 -10.14 10.88 9.36
N THR A 130 -11.20 10.45 10.04
CA THR A 130 -12.48 10.12 9.39
C THR A 130 -13.63 10.79 10.10
N ALA A 131 -14.64 11.19 9.33
CA ALA A 131 -15.91 11.68 9.84
C ALA A 131 -17.05 11.00 9.09
N TYR A 132 -18.06 10.58 9.82
CA TYR A 132 -19.28 10.00 9.27
C TYR A 132 -20.50 10.78 9.73
N GLY A 133 -21.45 10.98 8.81
CA GLY A 133 -22.75 11.53 9.09
C GLY A 133 -23.84 10.56 8.64
N VAL A 134 -24.82 10.29 9.49
CA VAL A 134 -25.93 9.41 9.16
C VAL A 134 -27.24 10.12 9.49
N GLU A 135 -28.14 10.18 8.51
CA GLU A 135 -29.49 10.66 8.66
C GLU A 135 -30.44 9.46 8.84
N VAL A 136 -31.25 9.48 9.88
CA VAL A 136 -32.14 8.38 10.20
C VAL A 136 -33.57 8.90 10.40
N ALA A 137 -34.55 8.06 10.07
CA ALA A 137 -35.92 8.22 10.49
C ALA A 137 -36.25 7.19 11.59
N VAL A 138 -36.88 7.65 12.66
CA VAL A 138 -37.29 6.80 13.79
C VAL A 138 -38.80 6.79 13.84
N ASN A 139 -39.40 5.59 13.94
CA ASN A 139 -40.79 5.45 14.26
C ASN A 139 -40.95 5.58 15.78
N GLU A 140 -41.62 6.64 16.24
CA GLU A 140 -41.76 6.94 17.67
C GLU A 140 -42.67 5.93 18.41
N GLU A 141 -43.53 5.22 17.69
CA GLU A 141 -44.41 4.22 18.29
C GLU A 141 -43.73 2.86 18.44
N THR A 142 -42.93 2.43 17.46
CA THR A 142 -42.31 1.09 17.43
C THR A 142 -40.84 1.11 17.80
N GLY A 143 -40.17 2.26 17.69
CA GLY A 143 -38.72 2.39 17.86
C GLY A 143 -37.94 1.95 16.63
N ASP A 144 -38.59 1.60 15.52
CA ASP A 144 -37.92 1.18 14.29
C ASP A 144 -37.07 2.31 13.70
N ILE A 145 -35.84 2.01 13.33
CA ILE A 145 -34.89 2.96 12.74
C ILE A 145 -34.67 2.61 11.27
N LYS A 146 -34.80 3.62 10.40
CA LYS A 146 -34.47 3.54 8.98
C LYS A 146 -33.37 4.52 8.65
N VAL A 147 -32.28 4.02 8.10
CA VAL A 147 -31.22 4.88 7.54
C VAL A 147 -31.72 5.48 6.24
N ILE A 148 -31.72 6.80 6.15
CA ILE A 148 -32.17 7.58 4.98
C ILE A 148 -30.94 7.90 4.10
N ARG A 149 -29.86 8.33 4.74
CA ARG A 149 -28.63 8.75 4.06
C ARG A 149 -27.44 8.55 4.99
N ALA A 150 -26.32 8.15 4.39
CA ALA A 150 -25.05 8.08 5.09
C ALA A 150 -23.95 8.70 4.23
N VAL A 151 -23.01 9.41 4.86
CA VAL A 151 -21.90 10.09 4.20
C VAL A 151 -20.63 9.83 5.01
N GLY A 152 -19.57 9.39 4.34
CA GLY A 152 -18.24 9.24 4.93
C GLY A 152 -17.25 10.21 4.27
N CYS A 153 -16.35 10.76 5.09
CA CYS A 153 -15.22 11.58 4.64
C CYS A 153 -13.97 11.14 5.38
N ALA A 154 -12.87 10.95 4.64
CA ALA A 154 -11.60 10.55 5.24
C ALA A 154 -10.44 11.33 4.65
N ASP A 155 -9.53 11.77 5.51
CA ASP A 155 -8.21 12.22 5.12
C ASP A 155 -7.24 11.03 5.25
N MET A 156 -6.80 10.51 4.14
CA MET A 156 -5.84 9.40 4.05
C MET A 156 -4.53 9.82 3.39
N GLY A 157 -4.27 11.12 3.27
CA GLY A 157 -3.13 11.67 2.55
C GLY A 157 -3.25 11.48 1.04
N GLN A 158 -2.15 11.11 0.39
CA GLN A 158 -2.13 10.87 -1.05
C GLN A 158 -2.65 9.46 -1.37
N PRO A 159 -3.85 9.31 -1.96
CA PRO A 159 -4.39 8.00 -2.30
C PRO A 159 -3.59 7.36 -3.44
N ILE A 160 -3.20 6.10 -3.29
CA ILE A 160 -2.57 5.31 -4.35
C ILE A 160 -3.63 4.77 -5.32
N ASN A 161 -4.78 4.35 -4.78
CA ASN A 161 -5.93 3.89 -5.56
C ASN A 161 -7.20 4.45 -4.91
N LEU A 162 -7.78 5.47 -5.53
CA LEU A 162 -8.95 6.17 -4.97
C LEU A 162 -10.15 5.24 -4.81
N ALA A 163 -10.45 4.41 -5.80
CA ALA A 163 -11.58 3.49 -5.74
C ALA A 163 -11.48 2.50 -4.56
N LEU A 164 -10.27 1.98 -4.28
CA LEU A 164 -10.06 1.11 -3.11
C LEU A 164 -10.17 1.88 -1.79
N CYS A 165 -9.81 3.16 -1.77
CA CYS A 165 -10.01 4.01 -0.61
C CYS A 165 -11.51 4.23 -0.32
N GLU A 166 -12.29 4.53 -1.35
CA GLU A 166 -13.75 4.69 -1.26
C GLU A 166 -14.41 3.42 -0.72
N VAL A 167 -14.08 2.25 -1.25
CA VAL A 167 -14.57 0.95 -0.76
C VAL A 167 -14.25 0.72 0.72
N GLN A 168 -13.11 1.16 1.23
CA GLN A 168 -12.77 1.06 2.65
C GLN A 168 -13.66 1.96 3.52
N ILE A 169 -13.98 3.17 3.06
CA ILE A 169 -14.85 4.11 3.77
C ILE A 169 -16.28 3.58 3.78
N GLU A 170 -16.78 3.12 2.64
CA GLU A 170 -18.12 2.55 2.49
C GLU A 170 -18.28 1.27 3.33
N GLY A 171 -17.30 0.39 3.30
CA GLY A 171 -17.27 -0.83 4.10
C GLY A 171 -17.27 -0.54 5.61
N GLY A 172 -16.47 0.44 6.06
CA GLY A 172 -16.43 0.89 7.44
C GLY A 172 -17.77 1.48 7.89
N LEU A 173 -18.42 2.28 7.03
CA LEU A 173 -19.73 2.84 7.28
C LEU A 173 -20.81 1.73 7.40
N GLY A 174 -20.80 0.76 6.48
CA GLY A 174 -21.70 -0.39 6.53
C GLY A 174 -21.55 -1.21 7.82
N MET A 175 -20.33 -1.47 8.26
CA MET A 175 -20.07 -2.13 9.55
C MET A 175 -20.57 -1.29 10.74
N GLY A 176 -20.36 0.02 10.72
CA GLY A 176 -20.84 0.93 11.77
C GLY A 176 -22.37 0.93 11.89
N ILE A 177 -23.08 0.97 10.75
CA ILE A 177 -24.54 0.85 10.71
C ILE A 177 -24.98 -0.53 11.22
N GLY A 178 -24.30 -1.59 10.80
CA GLY A 178 -24.55 -2.94 11.25
C GLY A 178 -24.53 -3.07 12.76
N LEU A 179 -23.42 -2.71 13.36
CA LEU A 179 -23.21 -2.75 14.82
C LEU A 179 -24.21 -1.86 15.59
N SER A 180 -24.67 -0.76 14.99
CA SER A 180 -25.57 0.19 15.67
C SER A 180 -27.03 -0.24 15.65
N ILE A 181 -27.48 -0.95 14.61
CA ILE A 181 -28.91 -1.18 14.36
C ILE A 181 -29.31 -2.67 14.27
N TYR A 182 -28.40 -3.51 13.73
CA TYR A 182 -28.76 -4.89 13.35
C TYR A 182 -28.05 -5.98 14.15
N GLU A 183 -26.79 -5.75 14.52
CA GLU A 183 -25.91 -6.78 15.02
C GLU A 183 -25.94 -6.85 16.54
N GLU A 184 -26.32 -8.01 17.06
CA GLU A 184 -26.26 -8.32 18.50
C GLU A 184 -25.81 -9.79 18.67
N MET A 185 -24.61 -10.01 19.18
CA MET A 185 -24.15 -11.34 19.52
C MET A 185 -24.64 -11.70 20.93
N LYS A 186 -25.49 -12.72 21.02
CA LYS A 186 -26.08 -13.22 22.28
C LYS A 186 -25.28 -14.39 22.82
N PHE A 187 -25.00 -14.35 24.11
CA PHE A 187 -24.26 -15.42 24.79
C PHE A 187 -25.03 -15.96 26.01
N ASP A 188 -24.96 -17.26 26.23
CA ASP A 188 -25.28 -17.89 27.50
C ASP A 188 -24.06 -18.66 28.01
N LYS A 189 -23.57 -18.29 29.20
CA LYS A 189 -22.38 -18.91 29.84
C LYS A 189 -21.17 -19.04 28.91
N GLY A 190 -20.95 -18.07 28.04
CA GLY A 190 -19.86 -18.04 27.07
C GLY A 190 -20.12 -18.79 25.75
N ILE A 191 -21.32 -19.35 25.58
CA ILE A 191 -21.75 -20.03 24.36
C ILE A 191 -22.56 -19.07 23.51
N PRO A 192 -22.19 -18.81 22.22
CA PRO A 192 -23.00 -17.97 21.35
C PRO A 192 -24.33 -18.64 21.00
N LEU A 193 -25.44 -17.91 21.17
CA LEU A 193 -26.80 -18.42 20.92
C LEU A 193 -27.25 -18.19 19.49
N ASN A 194 -26.70 -17.21 18.80
CA ASN A 194 -27.08 -16.79 17.44
C ASN A 194 -25.89 -16.77 16.48
N ALA A 195 -25.14 -17.87 16.41
CA ALA A 195 -23.93 -18.01 15.62
C ALA A 195 -24.15 -18.20 14.10
N SER A 196 -25.37 -18.08 13.60
CA SER A 196 -25.70 -18.21 12.18
C SER A 196 -26.33 -16.91 11.64
N PHE A 197 -26.17 -16.64 10.33
CA PHE A 197 -26.81 -15.50 9.67
C PHE A 197 -28.35 -15.58 9.61
N ILE A 198 -28.95 -16.69 10.05
CA ILE A 198 -30.39 -16.79 10.26
C ILE A 198 -30.81 -15.90 11.43
N ASP A 199 -30.03 -15.87 12.50
CA ASP A 199 -30.32 -15.19 13.75
C ASP A 199 -29.43 -13.95 13.98
N TYR A 200 -28.17 -13.99 13.55
CA TYR A 200 -27.27 -12.86 13.55
C TYR A 200 -27.47 -12.05 12.25
N LYS A 201 -28.03 -10.86 12.37
CA LYS A 201 -28.38 -10.02 11.23
C LYS A 201 -27.27 -9.03 10.92
N VAL A 202 -26.93 -8.91 9.63
CA VAL A 202 -26.02 -7.89 9.10
C VAL A 202 -26.77 -7.01 8.10
N PRO A 203 -26.31 -5.78 7.83
CA PRO A 203 -26.91 -4.94 6.79
C PRO A 203 -26.89 -5.67 5.44
N LYS A 204 -27.95 -5.49 4.67
CA LYS A 204 -28.00 -5.92 3.27
C LYS A 204 -27.71 -4.73 2.39
N GLY A 205 -26.91 -4.94 1.31
CA GLY A 205 -26.63 -3.94 0.30
C GLY A 205 -27.86 -3.60 -0.55
#